data_26d72d01264ee2ffec208faf7b27722b
#
_entry.id   26d72d01264ee2ffec208faf7b27722b
#
_cell.length_a   1.000
_cell.length_b   1.000
_cell.length_c   1.000
_cell.angle_alpha   90.00
_cell.angle_beta   90.00
_cell.angle_gamma   90.00
#
_symmetry.space_group_name_H-M   'P 1'
#
loop_
_entity.id
_entity.type
_entity.pdbx_description
1 polymer ?
#
loop_
_entity_poly.entity_id
_entity_poly.type
_entity_poly.pdbx_seq_one_letter_code
_entity_poly.pdbx_strand_id
1 'polypeptide(L)'
;MPILKRSFSSICTTALVAGSMLAAPIAEACTRFVYHGANDQVMTARSMDWKVDVATNLWIFPRGMKRSGEAGKNSLQWTSKYGSVIASGYDISTTDGLNEAGLSVGALWLVESEYPKYDGTTPGLSIAAWAQYVLDNFATVDEAVKKLSTDPFTIVTDKVPGEDRLATLHLAISDSSGDSAVIEYIDGKQVIHHGKQYQVMTNSPTYDEQLALNSYWTQIGGTVMLPGTNRAADRFARASFYVNAIPKAEDPVESIASVFSVIRNTSVPYGLTTPDQPNISSTRWRTVADQKRKLYFFESALTPNVFWVDLKKIDFSPESGKVKKLDLGANQTNTFNGVVNDSFKESEPFKFLGL
;
A
#
# COMPACT_ATOMS: atom_id res chain seq x y z
N MET A 1 -35.51 -70.27 -41.71
CA MET A 1 -35.46 -68.79 -41.56
C MET A 1 -34.60 -68.52 -40.36
N PRO A 2 -33.35 -67.97 -40.48
CA PRO A 2 -32.52 -67.68 -39.36
C PRO A 2 -32.70 -66.22 -38.97
N ILE A 3 -32.82 -65.98 -37.64
CA ILE A 3 -32.97 -64.69 -36.98
C ILE A 3 -31.57 -64.12 -36.81
N LEU A 4 -31.37 -62.95 -37.42
CA LEU A 4 -30.14 -62.12 -37.23
C LEU A 4 -30.15 -61.44 -35.84
N LYS A 5 -29.18 -61.78 -34.99
CA LYS A 5 -28.86 -61.04 -33.78
C LYS A 5 -27.99 -59.85 -34.15
N ARG A 6 -28.50 -58.63 -33.98
CA ARG A 6 -27.70 -57.44 -34.02
C ARG A 6 -27.08 -57.16 -32.63
N SER A 7 -25.76 -57.21 -32.59
CA SER A 7 -24.95 -56.79 -31.44
C SER A 7 -24.85 -55.29 -31.45
N PHE A 8 -25.35 -54.61 -30.40
CA PHE A 8 -25.09 -53.21 -30.13
C PHE A 8 -23.81 -53.08 -29.29
N SER A 9 -22.75 -52.62 -29.94
CA SER A 9 -21.51 -52.24 -29.26
C SER A 9 -21.69 -50.85 -28.69
N SER A 10 -21.79 -50.71 -27.36
CA SER A 10 -21.88 -49.45 -26.65
C SER A 10 -20.47 -48.92 -26.42
N ILE A 11 -20.06 -47.90 -27.20
CA ILE A 11 -18.81 -47.20 -27.00
C ILE A 11 -19.05 -46.18 -25.86
N CYS A 12 -18.57 -46.51 -24.68
CA CYS A 12 -18.52 -45.58 -23.53
C CYS A 12 -17.36 -44.61 -23.76
N THR A 13 -17.67 -43.42 -24.24
CA THR A 13 -16.69 -42.30 -24.33
C THR A 13 -16.56 -41.66 -22.95
N THR A 14 -15.52 -42.05 -22.22
CA THR A 14 -15.17 -41.40 -20.96
C THR A 14 -14.58 -40.02 -21.27
N ALA A 15 -15.37 -38.98 -21.16
CA ALA A 15 -14.87 -37.60 -21.21
C ALA A 15 -14.06 -37.33 -19.95
N LEU A 16 -12.74 -37.25 -20.06
CA LEU A 16 -11.86 -36.72 -19.04
C LEU A 16 -12.13 -35.21 -18.95
N VAL A 17 -12.91 -34.76 -17.98
CA VAL A 17 -12.98 -33.36 -17.59
C VAL A 17 -11.70 -33.05 -16.81
N ALA A 18 -10.70 -32.54 -17.52
CA ALA A 18 -9.56 -31.89 -16.89
C ALA A 18 -10.05 -30.65 -16.19
N GLY A 19 -10.37 -30.79 -14.91
CA GLY A 19 -10.63 -29.65 -14.03
C GLY A 19 -9.34 -28.85 -13.92
N SER A 20 -9.22 -27.74 -14.65
CA SER A 20 -8.27 -26.69 -14.35
C SER A 20 -8.59 -26.21 -12.93
N MET A 21 -7.80 -26.66 -11.95
CA MET A 21 -7.74 -25.99 -10.66
C MET A 21 -7.26 -24.56 -10.95
N LEU A 22 -8.19 -23.65 -11.07
CA LEU A 22 -7.92 -22.22 -10.94
C LEU A 22 -7.35 -22.07 -9.54
N ALA A 23 -6.02 -21.98 -9.42
CA ALA A 23 -5.40 -21.55 -8.20
C ALA A 23 -6.03 -20.18 -7.87
N ALA A 24 -6.86 -20.16 -6.84
CA ALA A 24 -7.42 -18.89 -6.37
C ALA A 24 -6.25 -17.94 -6.12
N PRO A 25 -6.26 -16.72 -6.68
CA PRO A 25 -5.18 -15.78 -6.43
C PRO A 25 -5.03 -15.64 -4.94
N ILE A 26 -3.79 -15.74 -4.44
CA ILE A 26 -3.46 -15.55 -3.04
C ILE A 26 -3.98 -14.16 -2.68
N ALA A 27 -4.99 -14.08 -1.83
CA ALA A 27 -5.62 -12.81 -1.45
C ALA A 27 -4.62 -11.99 -0.64
N GLU A 28 -3.92 -11.09 -1.29
CA GLU A 28 -3.12 -10.06 -0.64
C GLU A 28 -4.04 -8.95 -0.20
N ALA A 29 -3.84 -8.46 1.01
CA ALA A 29 -4.88 -7.73 1.69
C ALA A 29 -4.32 -6.46 2.36
N CYS A 30 -4.07 -5.39 1.60
CA CYS A 30 -3.78 -4.07 2.16
C CYS A 30 -5.01 -3.16 2.05
N THR A 31 -5.14 -2.21 2.95
CA THR A 31 -6.17 -1.17 2.89
C THR A 31 -5.53 0.19 3.15
N ARG A 32 -5.93 1.19 2.38
CA ARG A 32 -5.58 2.59 2.62
C ARG A 32 -6.83 3.44 2.50
N PHE A 33 -6.98 4.47 3.36
CA PHE A 33 -8.02 5.49 3.17
C PHE A 33 -7.56 6.86 3.69
N VAL A 34 -8.22 7.93 3.19
CA VAL A 34 -8.07 9.31 3.66
C VAL A 34 -9.32 9.71 4.43
N TYR A 35 -9.14 10.20 5.64
CA TYR A 35 -10.18 10.81 6.48
C TYR A 35 -10.09 12.32 6.40
N HIS A 36 -11.25 12.95 6.14
CA HIS A 36 -11.44 14.40 6.18
C HIS A 36 -12.23 14.74 7.45
N GLY A 37 -11.53 15.24 8.47
CA GLY A 37 -12.10 15.59 9.77
C GLY A 37 -12.61 17.03 9.86
N ALA A 38 -13.01 17.44 11.07
CA ALA A 38 -13.30 18.84 11.38
C ALA A 38 -12.01 19.69 11.37
N ASN A 39 -12.14 21.02 11.28
CA ASN A 39 -11.02 21.96 11.33
C ASN A 39 -9.89 21.61 10.33
N ASP A 40 -10.27 21.18 9.12
CA ASP A 40 -9.35 20.77 8.05
C ASP A 40 -8.39 19.64 8.44
N GLN A 41 -8.73 18.81 9.42
CA GLN A 41 -7.93 17.63 9.74
C GLN A 41 -7.92 16.68 8.55
N VAL A 42 -6.74 16.21 8.18
CA VAL A 42 -6.55 15.20 7.14
C VAL A 42 -5.65 14.11 7.70
N MET A 43 -6.15 12.88 7.67
CA MET A 43 -5.42 11.72 8.13
C MET A 43 -5.49 10.61 7.09
N THR A 44 -4.34 10.02 6.77
CA THR A 44 -4.29 8.84 5.91
C THR A 44 -3.93 7.64 6.75
N ALA A 45 -4.79 6.62 6.72
CA ALA A 45 -4.54 5.34 7.40
C ALA A 45 -4.23 4.24 6.40
N ARG A 46 -3.40 3.28 6.82
CA ARG A 46 -3.07 2.09 6.05
C ARG A 46 -2.89 0.86 6.94
N SER A 47 -3.26 -0.33 6.42
CA SER A 47 -2.80 -1.64 6.91
C SER A 47 -1.82 -2.28 5.93
N MET A 48 -0.75 -2.89 6.45
CA MET A 48 0.13 -3.78 5.71
C MET A 48 -0.29 -5.22 6.00
N ASP A 49 -0.80 -5.88 5.00
CA ASP A 49 -1.24 -7.25 5.12
C ASP A 49 -0.37 -8.13 4.20
N TRP A 50 0.30 -9.11 4.78
CA TRP A 50 1.21 -9.99 4.06
C TRP A 50 1.24 -11.38 4.67
N LYS A 51 1.52 -12.40 3.85
CA LYS A 51 1.57 -13.81 4.30
C LYS A 51 2.72 -14.12 5.25
N VAL A 52 3.84 -13.42 5.11
CA VAL A 52 5.03 -13.58 5.95
C VAL A 52 5.42 -12.24 6.58
N ASP A 53 6.35 -12.26 7.50
CA ASP A 53 6.96 -11.05 8.01
C ASP A 53 7.75 -10.33 6.91
N VAL A 54 7.53 -9.03 6.78
CA VAL A 54 8.24 -8.15 5.84
C VAL A 54 9.39 -7.38 6.49
N ALA A 55 9.77 -7.76 7.71
CA ALA A 55 10.87 -7.16 8.49
C ALA A 55 10.86 -5.62 8.46
N THR A 56 9.69 -5.02 8.61
CA THR A 56 9.51 -3.57 8.52
C THR A 56 10.29 -2.86 9.61
N ASN A 57 11.00 -1.82 9.20
CA ASN A 57 11.61 -0.82 10.07
C ASN A 57 11.09 0.57 9.72
N LEU A 58 11.17 1.52 10.65
CA LEU A 58 10.95 2.91 10.35
C LEU A 58 12.28 3.61 10.08
N TRP A 59 12.27 4.43 9.02
CA TRP A 59 13.45 5.19 8.62
C TRP A 59 13.14 6.68 8.54
N ILE A 60 14.12 7.48 8.91
CA ILE A 60 14.14 8.93 8.70
C ILE A 60 15.15 9.22 7.61
N PHE A 61 14.72 9.86 6.53
CA PHE A 61 15.57 10.29 5.44
C PHE A 61 15.58 11.82 5.36
N PRO A 62 16.75 12.48 5.44
CA PRO A 62 16.86 13.93 5.30
C PRO A 62 16.73 14.39 3.85
N ARG A 63 16.64 15.71 3.65
CA ARG A 63 16.79 16.34 2.34
C ARG A 63 18.20 16.18 1.79
N GLY A 64 18.38 16.42 0.50
CA GLY A 64 19.69 16.46 -0.15
C GLY A 64 20.29 15.08 -0.44
N MET A 65 19.58 13.97 -0.16
CA MET A 65 20.04 12.63 -0.49
C MET A 65 20.06 12.43 -2.00
N LYS A 66 21.21 12.05 -2.54
CA LYS A 66 21.32 11.59 -3.93
C LYS A 66 20.77 10.18 -4.05
N ARG A 67 19.84 9.98 -4.96
CA ARG A 67 19.12 8.73 -5.18
C ARG A 67 19.27 8.25 -6.61
N SER A 68 19.20 6.94 -6.77
CA SER A 68 19.14 6.25 -8.06
C SER A 68 17.85 5.44 -8.16
N GLY A 69 17.32 5.30 -9.36
CA GLY A 69 16.15 4.47 -9.66
C GLY A 69 16.44 2.97 -9.64
N GLU A 70 17.69 2.55 -9.44
CA GLU A 70 18.13 1.14 -9.35
C GLU A 70 17.61 0.26 -10.51
N ALA A 71 17.50 0.83 -11.72
CA ALA A 71 16.99 0.15 -12.91
C ALA A 71 18.09 -0.14 -13.96
N GLY A 72 19.32 -0.32 -13.51
CA GLY A 72 20.46 -0.61 -14.38
C GLY A 72 21.00 0.64 -15.11
N LYS A 73 21.34 0.48 -16.39
CA LYS A 73 22.17 1.44 -17.12
C LYS A 73 21.58 2.86 -17.27
N ASN A 74 20.26 2.99 -17.40
CA ASN A 74 19.58 4.29 -17.52
C ASN A 74 18.63 4.50 -16.33
N SER A 75 19.16 4.37 -15.11
CA SER A 75 18.40 4.63 -13.89
C SER A 75 18.10 6.11 -13.72
N LEU A 76 16.86 6.43 -13.34
CA LEU A 76 16.46 7.77 -12.96
C LEU A 76 17.36 8.27 -11.80
N GLN A 77 17.84 9.51 -11.90
CA GLN A 77 18.62 10.14 -10.83
C GLN A 77 17.85 11.34 -10.27
N TRP A 78 17.83 11.47 -8.94
CA TRP A 78 17.26 12.65 -8.29
C TRP A 78 17.98 12.98 -6.99
N THR A 79 17.69 14.15 -6.47
CA THR A 79 18.10 14.57 -5.13
C THR A 79 16.84 14.86 -4.32
N SER A 80 16.71 14.29 -3.12
CA SER A 80 15.54 14.50 -2.27
C SER A 80 15.35 15.99 -1.92
N LYS A 81 14.19 16.53 -2.25
CA LYS A 81 13.79 17.90 -1.91
C LYS A 81 13.18 17.96 -0.52
N TYR A 82 12.54 16.87 -0.10
CA TYR A 82 11.85 16.75 1.17
C TYR A 82 12.44 15.59 1.97
N GLY A 83 12.53 15.79 3.29
CA GLY A 83 12.80 14.71 4.22
C GLY A 83 11.52 13.94 4.53
N SER A 84 11.67 12.69 4.94
CA SER A 84 10.52 11.80 5.17
C SER A 84 10.75 10.82 6.31
N VAL A 85 9.64 10.34 6.88
CA VAL A 85 9.58 9.14 7.71
C VAL A 85 8.85 8.08 6.92
N ILE A 86 9.44 6.88 6.83
CA ILE A 86 8.90 5.79 6.01
C ILE A 86 8.87 4.46 6.78
N ALA A 87 7.96 3.59 6.38
CA ALA A 87 7.98 2.17 6.72
C ALA A 87 8.54 1.39 5.54
N SER A 88 9.59 0.61 5.80
CA SER A 88 10.25 -0.21 4.78
C SER A 88 9.59 -1.59 4.63
N GLY A 89 9.77 -2.20 3.46
CA GLY A 89 9.58 -3.62 3.25
C GLY A 89 10.95 -4.28 3.03
N TYR A 90 11.30 -5.24 3.86
CA TYR A 90 12.57 -5.99 3.84
C TYR A 90 13.84 -5.11 3.88
N ASP A 91 13.73 -3.84 4.27
CA ASP A 91 14.78 -2.82 4.13
C ASP A 91 15.37 -2.72 2.70
N ILE A 92 14.52 -2.91 1.70
CA ILE A 92 14.85 -2.76 0.27
C ILE A 92 13.82 -1.93 -0.49
N SER A 93 12.71 -1.55 0.14
CA SER A 93 11.64 -0.76 -0.50
C SER A 93 10.97 0.18 0.49
N THR A 94 10.49 1.32 0.01
CA THR A 94 9.55 2.19 0.73
C THR A 94 8.13 1.72 0.43
N THR A 95 7.40 1.30 1.46
CA THR A 95 6.03 0.79 1.30
C THR A 95 4.97 1.79 1.74
N ASP A 96 5.30 2.66 2.69
CA ASP A 96 4.43 3.69 3.25
C ASP A 96 5.27 4.84 3.82
N GLY A 97 4.72 6.04 3.92
CA GLY A 97 5.45 7.14 4.55
C GLY A 97 4.73 8.48 4.51
N LEU A 98 5.34 9.43 5.22
CA LEU A 98 4.94 10.82 5.32
C LEU A 98 6.17 11.71 5.16
N ASN A 99 6.12 12.70 4.27
CA ASN A 99 7.19 13.69 4.17
C ASN A 99 6.93 14.95 5.02
N GLU A 100 7.94 15.75 5.22
CA GLU A 100 7.88 16.97 6.01
C GLU A 100 6.92 18.03 5.46
N ALA A 101 6.57 17.98 4.16
CA ALA A 101 5.54 18.83 3.57
C ALA A 101 4.11 18.36 3.91
N GLY A 102 3.94 17.07 4.28
CA GLY A 102 2.66 16.45 4.61
C GLY A 102 2.03 15.66 3.49
N LEU A 103 2.83 15.31 2.49
CA LEU A 103 2.45 14.32 1.49
C LEU A 103 2.65 12.93 2.10
N SER A 104 1.62 12.10 2.04
CA SER A 104 1.65 10.68 2.41
C SER A 104 1.58 9.81 1.17
N VAL A 105 2.29 8.69 1.19
CA VAL A 105 2.28 7.68 0.12
C VAL A 105 2.04 6.30 0.71
N GLY A 106 1.34 5.44 -0.04
CA GLY A 106 1.21 4.03 0.27
C GLY A 106 1.26 3.21 -1.02
N ALA A 107 2.16 2.22 -1.06
CA ALA A 107 2.24 1.25 -2.14
C ALA A 107 1.53 -0.04 -1.70
N LEU A 108 0.55 -0.49 -2.48
CA LEU A 108 -0.24 -1.68 -2.21
C LEU A 108 -0.11 -2.65 -3.39
N TRP A 109 -0.40 -3.91 -3.13
CA TRP A 109 -0.38 -4.94 -4.17
C TRP A 109 -1.60 -4.83 -5.09
N LEU A 110 -1.35 -4.93 -6.41
CA LEU A 110 -2.38 -5.05 -7.44
C LEU A 110 -1.95 -6.10 -8.46
N VAL A 111 -2.66 -7.22 -8.53
CA VAL A 111 -2.31 -8.33 -9.43
C VAL A 111 -2.39 -7.90 -10.90
N GLU A 112 -3.32 -7.02 -11.21
CA GLU A 112 -3.60 -6.52 -12.56
C GLU A 112 -2.59 -5.49 -13.05
N SER A 113 -1.61 -5.07 -12.22
CA SER A 113 -0.58 -4.11 -12.66
C SER A 113 0.31 -4.69 -13.74
N GLU A 114 0.32 -4.04 -14.90
CA GLU A 114 1.21 -4.31 -16.02
C GLU A 114 1.98 -3.05 -16.39
N TYR A 115 3.30 -3.06 -16.18
CA TYR A 115 4.15 -1.92 -16.50
C TYR A 115 4.60 -1.96 -17.96
N PRO A 116 4.88 -0.76 -18.58
CA PRO A 116 5.53 -0.71 -19.88
C PRO A 116 6.85 -1.50 -19.87
N LYS A 117 7.16 -2.15 -20.97
CA LYS A 117 8.43 -2.88 -21.08
C LYS A 117 9.59 -1.87 -21.01
N TYR A 118 10.49 -2.08 -20.06
CA TYR A 118 11.71 -1.28 -19.96
C TYR A 118 12.70 -1.67 -21.03
N ASP A 119 13.09 -0.71 -21.86
CA ASP A 119 14.06 -0.87 -22.95
C ASP A 119 15.30 0.04 -22.79
N GLY A 120 15.35 0.83 -21.71
CA GLY A 120 16.44 1.75 -21.41
C GLY A 120 16.39 3.07 -22.17
N THR A 121 15.37 3.36 -22.99
CA THR A 121 15.20 4.65 -23.67
C THR A 121 14.70 5.74 -22.74
N THR A 122 13.67 5.44 -21.97
CA THR A 122 13.19 6.27 -20.86
C THR A 122 13.93 5.89 -19.58
N PRO A 123 14.26 6.83 -18.67
CA PRO A 123 14.87 6.49 -17.40
C PRO A 123 14.05 5.46 -16.62
N GLY A 124 14.71 4.45 -16.05
CA GLY A 124 14.06 3.42 -15.26
C GLY A 124 13.97 3.79 -13.78
N LEU A 125 12.86 3.45 -13.16
CA LEU A 125 12.65 3.56 -11.72
C LEU A 125 12.21 2.21 -11.16
N SER A 126 13.01 1.63 -10.25
CA SER A 126 12.61 0.42 -9.55
C SER A 126 11.30 0.63 -8.82
N ILE A 127 10.42 -0.37 -8.89
CA ILE A 127 9.16 -0.41 -8.15
C ILE A 127 9.38 -0.22 -6.64
N ALA A 128 10.52 -0.68 -6.11
CA ALA A 128 10.91 -0.54 -4.72
C ALA A 128 11.19 0.91 -4.31
N ALA A 129 11.65 1.74 -5.25
CA ALA A 129 11.96 3.16 -5.05
C ALA A 129 10.81 4.10 -5.42
N TRP A 130 9.72 3.60 -6.02
CA TRP A 130 8.65 4.43 -6.56
C TRP A 130 7.98 5.32 -5.50
N ALA A 131 7.59 4.74 -4.37
CA ALA A 131 7.00 5.50 -3.26
C ALA A 131 7.99 6.55 -2.70
N GLN A 132 9.28 6.20 -2.58
CA GLN A 132 10.30 7.14 -2.11
C GLN A 132 10.52 8.29 -3.08
N TYR A 133 10.52 8.04 -4.40
CA TYR A 133 10.61 9.10 -5.40
C TYR A 133 9.53 10.15 -5.22
N VAL A 134 8.31 9.71 -4.92
CA VAL A 134 7.17 10.63 -4.68
C VAL A 134 7.37 11.43 -3.40
N LEU A 135 7.75 10.81 -2.29
CA LEU A 135 8.02 11.49 -1.03
C LEU A 135 9.18 12.49 -1.13
N ASP A 136 10.21 12.15 -1.88
CA ASP A 136 11.41 12.97 -2.03
C ASP A 136 11.15 14.24 -2.88
N ASN A 137 10.21 14.21 -3.83
CA ASN A 137 10.13 15.24 -4.87
C ASN A 137 8.93 16.17 -4.76
N PHE A 138 7.84 15.80 -4.09
CA PHE A 138 6.58 16.54 -4.13
C PHE A 138 6.07 16.92 -2.74
N ALA A 139 5.49 18.14 -2.65
CA ALA A 139 4.81 18.62 -1.45
C ALA A 139 3.31 18.33 -1.51
N THR A 140 2.72 18.29 -2.70
CA THR A 140 1.28 18.17 -2.91
C THR A 140 0.95 17.07 -3.93
N VAL A 141 -0.29 16.59 -3.87
CA VAL A 141 -0.82 15.62 -4.84
C VAL A 141 -0.85 16.22 -6.24
N ASP A 142 -1.28 17.48 -6.36
CA ASP A 142 -1.36 18.18 -7.65
C ASP A 142 0.02 18.27 -8.35
N GLU A 143 1.08 18.63 -7.59
CA GLU A 143 2.46 18.62 -8.12
C GLU A 143 2.88 17.23 -8.61
N ALA A 144 2.59 16.20 -7.79
CA ALA A 144 2.93 14.84 -8.12
C ALA A 144 2.19 14.36 -9.37
N VAL A 145 0.88 14.55 -9.45
CA VAL A 145 0.04 14.16 -10.59
C VAL A 145 0.48 14.87 -11.86
N LYS A 146 0.71 16.18 -11.83
CA LYS A 146 1.21 16.93 -12.99
C LYS A 146 2.53 16.37 -13.53
N LYS A 147 3.45 15.99 -12.66
CA LYS A 147 4.72 15.41 -13.08
C LYS A 147 4.56 13.98 -13.58
N LEU A 148 3.86 13.14 -12.84
CA LEU A 148 3.71 11.71 -13.17
C LEU A 148 2.90 11.50 -14.46
N SER A 149 1.92 12.35 -14.76
CA SER A 149 1.14 12.30 -16.01
C SER A 149 1.98 12.56 -17.27
N THR A 150 3.24 12.96 -17.14
CA THR A 150 4.15 13.11 -18.27
C THR A 150 4.97 11.84 -18.56
N ASP A 151 4.69 10.72 -17.88
CA ASP A 151 5.46 9.47 -17.97
C ASP A 151 6.99 9.69 -17.89
N PRO A 152 7.48 10.29 -16.79
CA PRO A 152 8.88 10.74 -16.73
C PRO A 152 9.89 9.60 -16.58
N PHE A 153 9.41 8.39 -16.33
CA PHE A 153 10.20 7.17 -16.17
C PHE A 153 9.37 5.93 -16.49
N THR A 154 10.03 4.81 -16.68
CA THR A 154 9.40 3.48 -16.74
C THR A 154 9.60 2.76 -15.41
N ILE A 155 8.51 2.22 -14.83
CA ILE A 155 8.62 1.36 -13.63
C ILE A 155 9.29 0.04 -14.04
N VAL A 156 10.32 -0.33 -13.28
CA VAL A 156 11.04 -1.59 -13.44
C VAL A 156 10.77 -2.46 -12.23
N THR A 157 10.11 -3.58 -12.45
CA THR A 157 9.78 -4.54 -11.37
C THR A 157 10.84 -5.60 -11.24
N ASP A 158 10.94 -6.19 -10.06
CA ASP A 158 11.82 -7.31 -9.73
C ASP A 158 11.07 -8.32 -8.86
N LYS A 159 11.69 -9.47 -8.61
CA LYS A 159 11.09 -10.53 -7.82
C LYS A 159 10.90 -10.12 -6.35
N VAL A 160 9.77 -10.54 -5.81
CA VAL A 160 9.52 -10.42 -4.36
C VAL A 160 10.52 -11.31 -3.60
N PRO A 161 11.16 -10.82 -2.53
CA PRO A 161 12.08 -11.64 -1.74
C PRO A 161 11.47 -12.98 -1.31
N GLY A 162 12.14 -14.08 -1.67
CA GLY A 162 11.70 -15.44 -1.37
C GLY A 162 10.59 -16.01 -2.27
N GLU A 163 10.26 -15.32 -3.38
CA GLU A 163 9.24 -15.77 -4.34
C GLU A 163 9.75 -15.68 -5.78
N ASP A 164 9.17 -16.49 -6.67
CA ASP A 164 9.49 -16.44 -8.10
C ASP A 164 8.63 -15.45 -8.91
N ARG A 165 7.69 -14.76 -8.25
CA ARG A 165 6.82 -13.78 -8.91
C ARG A 165 7.41 -12.37 -8.83
N LEU A 166 7.11 -11.58 -9.86
CA LEU A 166 7.42 -10.14 -9.88
C LEU A 166 6.50 -9.37 -8.93
N ALA A 167 7.01 -8.28 -8.38
CA ALA A 167 6.20 -7.34 -7.63
C ALA A 167 5.26 -6.58 -8.58
N THR A 168 3.99 -6.50 -8.22
CA THR A 168 2.97 -5.71 -8.92
C THR A 168 2.26 -4.82 -7.92
N LEU A 169 2.44 -3.52 -8.05
CA LEU A 169 1.93 -2.53 -7.10
C LEU A 169 1.14 -1.44 -7.80
N HIS A 170 0.24 -0.83 -7.06
CA HIS A 170 -0.31 0.49 -7.35
C HIS A 170 -0.02 1.45 -6.19
N LEU A 171 -0.06 2.74 -6.47
CA LEU A 171 0.34 3.77 -5.53
C LEU A 171 -0.83 4.66 -5.19
N ALA A 172 -1.04 4.96 -3.90
CA ALA A 172 -1.92 6.03 -3.47
C ALA A 172 -1.13 7.13 -2.79
N ILE A 173 -1.49 8.36 -3.09
CA ILE A 173 -0.92 9.57 -2.48
C ILE A 173 -2.02 10.47 -1.95
N SER A 174 -1.73 11.22 -0.92
CA SER A 174 -2.61 12.25 -0.37
C SER A 174 -1.79 13.34 0.32
N ASP A 175 -2.34 14.53 0.46
CA ASP A 175 -1.64 15.64 1.09
C ASP A 175 -2.48 16.35 2.16
N SER A 176 -1.88 17.34 2.81
CA SER A 176 -2.52 18.08 3.88
C SER A 176 -3.72 18.93 3.47
N SER A 177 -4.00 19.10 2.17
CA SER A 177 -5.22 19.74 1.67
C SER A 177 -6.41 18.79 1.63
N GLY A 178 -6.17 17.49 1.82
CA GLY A 178 -7.13 16.41 1.65
C GLY A 178 -7.25 15.93 0.20
N ASP A 179 -6.40 16.42 -0.70
CA ASP A 179 -6.34 15.90 -2.06
C ASP A 179 -5.74 14.49 -2.08
N SER A 180 -6.14 13.68 -3.05
CA SER A 180 -5.77 12.28 -3.14
C SER A 180 -5.66 11.83 -4.60
N ALA A 181 -4.72 10.93 -4.86
CA ALA A 181 -4.69 10.24 -6.15
C ALA A 181 -4.33 8.75 -5.98
N VAL A 182 -4.87 7.94 -6.88
CA VAL A 182 -4.53 6.52 -7.05
C VAL A 182 -3.90 6.37 -8.43
N ILE A 183 -2.76 5.72 -8.51
CA ILE A 183 -1.95 5.59 -9.72
C ILE A 183 -1.73 4.11 -9.98
N GLU A 184 -2.25 3.63 -11.10
CA GLU A 184 -2.16 2.26 -11.57
C GLU A 184 -1.47 2.18 -12.93
N TYR A 185 -0.97 1.00 -13.26
CA TYR A 185 -0.52 0.66 -14.61
C TYR A 185 -1.34 -0.54 -15.09
N ILE A 186 -2.22 -0.31 -16.05
CA ILE A 186 -3.13 -1.32 -16.60
C ILE A 186 -2.86 -1.44 -18.10
N ASP A 187 -2.65 -2.67 -18.58
CA ASP A 187 -2.30 -2.94 -19.98
C ASP A 187 -1.10 -2.09 -20.46
N GLY A 188 -0.10 -1.92 -19.62
CA GLY A 188 1.09 -1.12 -19.92
C GLY A 188 0.87 0.39 -19.97
N LYS A 189 -0.25 0.90 -19.49
CA LYS A 189 -0.59 2.33 -19.48
C LYS A 189 -0.83 2.84 -18.08
N GLN A 190 -0.34 4.04 -17.80
CA GLN A 190 -0.63 4.71 -16.55
C GLN A 190 -2.08 5.19 -16.51
N VAL A 191 -2.78 4.90 -15.42
CA VAL A 191 -4.12 5.37 -15.10
C VAL A 191 -4.05 6.12 -13.78
N ILE A 192 -4.49 7.39 -13.76
CA ILE A 192 -4.47 8.24 -12.56
C ILE A 192 -5.90 8.67 -12.22
N HIS A 193 -6.37 8.29 -11.05
CA HIS A 193 -7.59 8.81 -10.44
C HIS A 193 -7.20 9.92 -9.45
N HIS A 194 -7.58 11.17 -9.74
CA HIS A 194 -7.17 12.34 -8.97
C HIS A 194 -8.36 13.14 -8.45
N GLY A 195 -8.38 13.41 -7.16
CA GLY A 195 -9.37 14.23 -6.47
C GLY A 195 -9.72 13.71 -5.07
N LYS A 196 -10.31 14.56 -4.25
CA LYS A 196 -10.66 14.27 -2.85
C LYS A 196 -11.63 13.10 -2.65
N GLN A 197 -12.42 12.76 -3.68
CA GLN A 197 -13.36 11.64 -3.65
C GLN A 197 -12.67 10.28 -3.70
N TYR A 198 -11.44 10.19 -4.18
CA TYR A 198 -10.68 8.94 -4.26
C TYR A 198 -9.99 8.63 -2.93
N GLN A 199 -10.81 8.42 -1.89
CA GLN A 199 -10.35 8.28 -0.51
C GLN A 199 -9.81 6.89 -0.18
N VAL A 200 -10.34 5.83 -0.79
CA VAL A 200 -10.07 4.44 -0.42
C VAL A 200 -9.32 3.73 -1.53
N MET A 201 -8.32 2.91 -1.17
CA MET A 201 -7.65 1.98 -2.06
C MET A 201 -7.39 0.68 -1.31
N THR A 202 -7.64 -0.46 -1.96
CA THR A 202 -7.31 -1.79 -1.43
C THR A 202 -6.40 -2.53 -2.42
N ASN A 203 -6.75 -3.72 -2.84
CA ASN A 203 -6.00 -4.52 -3.81
C ASN A 203 -6.88 -4.81 -5.04
N SER A 204 -6.71 -5.98 -5.68
CA SER A 204 -7.55 -6.41 -6.81
C SER A 204 -9.06 -6.37 -6.53
N PRO A 205 -9.88 -6.05 -7.53
CA PRO A 205 -9.51 -5.75 -8.91
C PRO A 205 -9.04 -4.31 -9.12
N THR A 206 -8.89 -3.87 -10.39
CA THR A 206 -8.50 -2.50 -10.75
C THR A 206 -9.38 -1.44 -10.07
N TYR A 207 -8.89 -0.23 -9.97
CA TYR A 207 -9.59 0.83 -9.22
C TYR A 207 -10.95 1.18 -9.81
N ASP A 208 -11.09 1.20 -11.13
CA ASP A 208 -12.38 1.41 -11.79
C ASP A 208 -13.38 0.31 -11.45
N GLU A 209 -12.94 -0.95 -11.42
CA GLU A 209 -13.78 -2.07 -11.03
C GLU A 209 -14.15 -2.01 -9.54
N GLN A 210 -13.23 -1.56 -8.67
CA GLN A 210 -13.53 -1.33 -7.26
C GLN A 210 -14.61 -0.26 -7.08
N LEU A 211 -14.53 0.84 -7.82
CA LEU A 211 -15.57 1.89 -7.79
C LEU A 211 -16.93 1.36 -8.26
N ALA A 212 -16.94 0.54 -9.31
CA ALA A 212 -18.16 -0.09 -9.82
C ALA A 212 -18.78 -1.05 -8.77
N LEU A 213 -17.98 -1.91 -8.16
CA LEU A 213 -18.44 -2.80 -7.09
C LEU A 213 -18.95 -2.04 -5.86
N ASN A 214 -18.25 -0.97 -5.46
CA ASN A 214 -18.65 -0.14 -4.33
C ASN A 214 -19.97 0.60 -4.57
N SER A 215 -20.28 0.95 -5.82
CA SER A 215 -21.55 1.60 -6.17
C SER A 215 -22.75 0.74 -5.78
N TYR A 216 -22.67 -0.57 -5.95
CA TYR A 216 -23.70 -1.51 -5.49
C TYR A 216 -23.89 -1.47 -3.97
N TRP A 217 -22.81 -1.52 -3.19
CA TRP A 217 -22.86 -1.47 -1.73
C TRP A 217 -23.38 -0.11 -1.22
N THR A 218 -23.05 0.97 -1.92
CA THR A 218 -23.58 2.31 -1.61
C THR A 218 -25.11 2.37 -1.76
N GLN A 219 -25.68 1.69 -2.76
CA GLN A 219 -27.14 1.62 -2.95
C GLN A 219 -27.84 0.81 -1.86
N ILE A 220 -27.22 -0.27 -1.36
CA ILE A 220 -27.76 -1.05 -0.23
C ILE A 220 -27.74 -0.22 1.06
N GLY A 221 -26.68 0.56 1.25
CA GLY A 221 -26.45 1.38 2.46
C GLY A 221 -25.82 0.59 3.60
N GLY A 222 -24.70 1.11 4.12
CA GLY A 222 -23.87 0.42 5.09
C GLY A 222 -24.48 0.21 6.47
N THR A 223 -25.58 0.93 6.80
CA THR A 223 -26.38 0.68 8.01
C THR A 223 -27.33 -0.51 7.86
N VAL A 224 -27.63 -0.92 6.62
CA VAL A 224 -28.45 -2.09 6.31
C VAL A 224 -27.57 -3.33 6.22
N MET A 225 -26.50 -3.26 5.40
CA MET A 225 -25.57 -4.38 5.22
C MET A 225 -24.23 -3.89 4.68
N LEU A 226 -23.15 -4.49 5.20
CA LEU A 226 -21.80 -4.39 4.64
C LEU A 226 -21.21 -5.78 4.42
N PRO A 227 -20.39 -5.97 3.38
CA PRO A 227 -19.74 -7.25 3.14
C PRO A 227 -18.65 -7.50 4.18
N GLY A 228 -18.61 -8.72 4.73
CA GLY A 228 -17.80 -9.03 5.93
C GLY A 228 -16.52 -9.83 5.66
N THR A 229 -16.20 -10.21 4.42
CA THR A 229 -15.01 -11.01 4.15
C THR A 229 -13.72 -10.18 4.10
N ASN A 230 -12.57 -10.86 4.05
CA ASN A 230 -11.25 -10.22 3.92
C ASN A 230 -10.88 -9.89 2.46
N ARG A 231 -11.77 -10.13 1.50
CA ARG A 231 -11.53 -9.77 0.10
C ARG A 231 -11.36 -8.27 -0.07
N ALA A 232 -10.55 -7.87 -1.03
CA ALA A 232 -10.22 -6.46 -1.26
C ALA A 232 -11.48 -5.61 -1.52
N ALA A 233 -12.40 -6.07 -2.35
CA ALA A 233 -13.66 -5.37 -2.64
C ALA A 233 -14.54 -5.20 -1.38
N ASP A 234 -14.58 -6.20 -0.52
CA ASP A 234 -15.35 -6.13 0.73
C ASP A 234 -14.73 -5.15 1.73
N ARG A 235 -13.39 -5.13 1.83
CA ARG A 235 -12.67 -4.16 2.64
C ARG A 235 -12.81 -2.75 2.08
N PHE A 236 -12.81 -2.59 0.74
CA PHE A 236 -13.06 -1.32 0.07
C PHE A 236 -14.44 -0.77 0.45
N ALA A 237 -15.49 -1.59 0.35
CA ALA A 237 -16.85 -1.18 0.71
C ALA A 237 -16.96 -0.78 2.20
N ARG A 238 -16.36 -1.56 3.11
CA ARG A 238 -16.35 -1.20 4.55
C ARG A 238 -15.59 0.10 4.82
N ALA A 239 -14.38 0.24 4.25
CA ALA A 239 -13.59 1.45 4.43
C ALA A 239 -14.33 2.69 3.89
N SER A 240 -14.93 2.58 2.69
CA SER A 240 -15.70 3.66 2.06
C SER A 240 -16.89 4.11 2.89
N PHE A 241 -17.59 3.17 3.51
CA PHE A 241 -18.69 3.50 4.40
C PHE A 241 -18.19 4.12 5.70
N TYR A 242 -17.29 3.44 6.41
CA TYR A 242 -16.90 3.86 7.75
C TYR A 242 -16.12 5.16 7.78
N VAL A 243 -15.23 5.44 6.81
CA VAL A 243 -14.49 6.70 6.77
C VAL A 243 -15.39 7.94 6.69
N ASN A 244 -16.59 7.76 6.11
CA ASN A 244 -17.60 8.82 5.99
C ASN A 244 -18.64 8.79 7.13
N ALA A 245 -18.76 7.67 7.84
CA ALA A 245 -19.74 7.48 8.92
C ALA A 245 -19.17 7.80 10.32
N ILE A 246 -17.85 7.77 10.50
CA ILE A 246 -17.23 8.14 11.79
C ILE A 246 -17.37 9.64 12.07
N PRO A 247 -17.39 10.05 13.37
CA PRO A 247 -17.53 11.46 13.74
C PRO A 247 -16.40 12.31 13.14
N LYS A 248 -16.75 13.53 12.77
CA LYS A 248 -15.77 14.58 12.45
C LYS A 248 -15.49 15.39 13.72
N ALA A 249 -14.76 14.75 14.66
CA ALA A 249 -14.44 15.36 15.94
C ALA A 249 -13.51 16.56 15.77
N GLU A 250 -13.68 17.58 16.61
CA GLU A 250 -12.77 18.73 16.66
C GLU A 250 -11.45 18.36 17.36
N ASP A 251 -11.53 17.50 18.39
CA ASP A 251 -10.35 16.97 19.07
C ASP A 251 -9.60 15.97 18.16
N PRO A 252 -8.35 16.30 17.82
CA PRO A 252 -7.55 15.41 16.99
C PRO A 252 -7.24 14.04 17.63
N VAL A 253 -7.29 13.91 18.95
CA VAL A 253 -7.12 12.61 19.63
C VAL A 253 -8.31 11.71 19.37
N GLU A 254 -9.53 12.24 19.45
CA GLU A 254 -10.75 11.49 19.08
C GLU A 254 -10.76 11.12 17.59
N SER A 255 -10.32 12.02 16.71
CA SER A 255 -10.19 11.77 15.28
C SER A 255 -9.22 10.63 15.00
N ILE A 256 -8.05 10.62 15.64
CA ILE A 256 -7.07 9.52 15.50
C ILE A 256 -7.66 8.19 16.01
N ALA A 257 -8.34 8.20 17.15
CA ALA A 257 -8.97 7.00 17.69
C ALA A 257 -10.03 6.43 16.73
N SER A 258 -10.85 7.30 16.14
CA SER A 258 -11.86 6.95 15.14
C SER A 258 -11.22 6.39 13.87
N VAL A 259 -10.15 7.02 13.36
CA VAL A 259 -9.40 6.56 12.17
C VAL A 259 -8.76 5.19 12.43
N PHE A 260 -8.14 4.97 13.61
CA PHE A 260 -7.63 3.65 13.98
C PHE A 260 -8.75 2.60 14.07
N SER A 261 -9.94 2.96 14.53
CA SER A 261 -11.08 2.04 14.62
C SER A 261 -11.50 1.56 13.22
N VAL A 262 -11.50 2.44 12.22
CA VAL A 262 -11.80 2.08 10.83
C VAL A 262 -10.73 1.18 10.24
N ILE A 263 -9.44 1.53 10.36
CA ILE A 263 -8.38 0.71 9.76
C ILE A 263 -8.29 -0.67 10.43
N ARG A 264 -8.56 -0.78 11.72
CA ARG A 264 -8.66 -2.06 12.43
C ARG A 264 -9.84 -2.90 11.94
N ASN A 265 -10.98 -2.29 11.66
CA ASN A 265 -12.16 -2.99 11.09
C ASN A 265 -11.89 -3.57 9.70
N THR A 266 -11.07 -2.90 8.89
CA THR A 266 -10.71 -3.34 7.54
C THR A 266 -9.43 -4.16 7.50
N SER A 267 -8.83 -4.48 8.64
CA SER A 267 -7.67 -5.35 8.79
C SER A 267 -8.05 -6.83 8.68
N VAL A 268 -7.06 -7.64 8.32
CA VAL A 268 -7.18 -9.11 8.30
C VAL A 268 -6.69 -9.68 9.64
N PRO A 269 -7.45 -10.55 10.30
CA PRO A 269 -7.01 -11.17 11.55
C PRO A 269 -5.63 -11.82 11.42
N TYR A 270 -4.75 -11.57 12.42
CA TYR A 270 -3.40 -12.10 12.41
C TYR A 270 -3.39 -13.63 12.47
N GLY A 271 -2.62 -14.25 11.56
CA GLY A 271 -2.47 -15.70 11.51
C GLY A 271 -3.68 -16.44 10.92
N LEU A 272 -4.59 -15.73 10.25
CA LEU A 272 -5.74 -16.37 9.60
C LEU A 272 -5.28 -17.42 8.58
N THR A 273 -5.84 -18.63 8.69
CA THR A 273 -5.59 -19.75 7.78
C THR A 273 -6.86 -20.58 7.61
N THR A 274 -7.01 -21.21 6.45
CA THR A 274 -8.05 -22.21 6.18
C THR A 274 -7.43 -23.44 5.55
N PRO A 275 -8.11 -24.62 5.57
CA PRO A 275 -7.57 -25.83 4.95
C PRO A 275 -7.18 -25.65 3.47
N ASP A 276 -7.97 -24.83 2.73
CA ASP A 276 -7.75 -24.59 1.31
C ASP A 276 -6.76 -23.44 1.04
N GLN A 277 -6.49 -22.59 2.06
CA GLN A 277 -5.62 -21.42 1.97
C GLN A 277 -4.77 -21.32 3.24
N PRO A 278 -3.67 -22.08 3.32
CA PRO A 278 -2.87 -22.16 4.57
C PRO A 278 -2.04 -20.90 4.88
N ASN A 279 -1.90 -19.98 3.96
CA ASN A 279 -1.07 -18.78 4.11
C ASN A 279 -1.79 -17.51 3.65
N ILE A 280 -2.98 -17.27 4.20
CA ILE A 280 -3.72 -16.03 3.94
C ILE A 280 -2.92 -14.86 4.49
N SER A 281 -2.78 -13.80 3.69
CA SER A 281 -2.18 -12.55 4.14
C SER A 281 -2.93 -12.01 5.35
N SER A 282 -2.20 -11.67 6.41
CA SER A 282 -2.76 -11.08 7.63
C SER A 282 -2.09 -9.74 7.93
N THR A 283 -2.80 -8.87 8.66
CA THR A 283 -2.28 -7.56 9.00
C THR A 283 -1.05 -7.70 9.90
N ARG A 284 0.07 -7.13 9.43
CA ARG A 284 1.35 -7.08 10.15
C ARG A 284 1.47 -5.81 10.99
N TRP A 285 1.04 -4.70 10.42
CA TRP A 285 1.05 -3.41 11.07
C TRP A 285 0.04 -2.44 10.43
N ARG A 286 -0.20 -1.33 11.13
CA ARG A 286 -1.03 -0.21 10.67
C ARG A 286 -0.31 1.10 10.88
N THR A 287 -0.58 2.07 10.00
CA THR A 287 -0.13 3.45 10.13
C THR A 287 -1.29 4.41 10.08
N VAL A 288 -1.13 5.56 10.73
CA VAL A 288 -1.97 6.75 10.54
C VAL A 288 -1.04 7.94 10.40
N ALA A 289 -1.07 8.59 9.24
CA ALA A 289 -0.36 9.82 8.98
C ALA A 289 -1.30 11.01 9.22
N ASP A 290 -1.08 11.79 10.28
CA ASP A 290 -1.73 13.09 10.46
C ASP A 290 -0.95 14.12 9.66
N GLN A 291 -1.46 14.45 8.49
CA GLN A 291 -0.77 15.24 7.48
C GLN A 291 -0.67 16.72 7.84
N LYS A 292 -1.62 17.25 8.62
CA LYS A 292 -1.60 18.63 9.12
C LYS A 292 -0.63 18.80 10.27
N ARG A 293 -0.68 17.90 11.25
CA ARG A 293 0.17 17.99 12.44
C ARG A 293 1.56 17.42 12.22
N LYS A 294 1.76 16.66 11.10
CA LYS A 294 3.03 15.98 10.75
C LYS A 294 3.39 14.90 11.78
N LEU A 295 2.40 14.08 12.15
CA LEU A 295 2.59 12.96 13.04
C LEU A 295 2.40 11.66 12.25
N TYR A 296 3.36 10.75 12.39
CA TYR A 296 3.30 9.44 11.74
C TYR A 296 3.16 8.35 12.81
N PHE A 297 1.93 7.86 12.98
CA PHE A 297 1.59 6.81 13.95
C PHE A 297 1.84 5.43 13.36
N PHE A 298 2.28 4.51 14.21
CA PHE A 298 2.53 3.12 13.87
C PHE A 298 1.98 2.19 14.95
N GLU A 299 1.35 1.08 14.52
CA GLU A 299 0.83 0.02 15.36
C GLU A 299 1.25 -1.34 14.80
N SER A 300 2.07 -2.09 15.53
CA SER A 300 2.36 -3.49 15.19
C SER A 300 1.16 -4.39 15.57
N ALA A 301 0.89 -5.43 14.77
CA ALA A 301 -0.10 -6.44 15.14
C ALA A 301 0.35 -7.32 16.34
N LEU A 302 1.65 -7.35 16.63
CA LEU A 302 2.24 -8.16 17.70
C LEU A 302 2.35 -7.42 19.04
N THR A 303 2.09 -6.11 19.06
CA THR A 303 2.14 -5.30 20.28
C THR A 303 0.84 -4.51 20.43
N PRO A 304 0.31 -4.34 21.64
CA PRO A 304 -0.97 -3.63 21.84
C PRO A 304 -0.82 -2.11 21.79
N ASN A 305 0.38 -1.59 21.63
CA ASN A 305 0.68 -0.18 21.80
C ASN A 305 0.80 0.54 20.45
N VAL A 306 0.32 1.78 20.42
CA VAL A 306 0.54 2.73 19.34
C VAL A 306 1.65 3.70 19.75
N PHE A 307 2.56 3.97 18.84
CA PHE A 307 3.58 5.00 18.98
C PHE A 307 3.63 5.89 17.74
N TRP A 308 4.30 7.03 17.81
CA TRP A 308 4.37 7.93 16.67
C TRP A 308 5.67 8.71 16.61
N VAL A 309 5.97 9.15 15.40
CA VAL A 309 7.08 10.07 15.10
C VAL A 309 6.52 11.46 14.87
N ASP A 310 7.06 12.46 15.54
CA ASP A 310 6.75 13.88 15.32
C ASP A 310 7.77 14.45 14.33
N LEU A 311 7.37 14.64 13.07
CA LEU A 311 8.24 15.11 12.01
C LEU A 311 8.75 16.54 12.27
N LYS A 312 8.00 17.37 13.02
CA LYS A 312 8.42 18.72 13.38
C LYS A 312 9.62 18.76 14.31
N LYS A 313 9.93 17.66 14.98
CA LYS A 313 11.08 17.51 15.88
C LYS A 313 12.29 16.85 15.20
N ILE A 314 12.24 16.64 13.88
CA ILE A 314 13.34 16.03 13.13
C ILE A 314 14.08 17.12 12.35
N ASP A 315 15.39 17.09 12.44
CA ASP A 315 16.24 17.88 11.56
C ASP A 315 16.36 17.15 10.20
N PHE A 316 15.70 17.69 9.20
CA PHE A 316 15.76 17.22 7.82
C PHE A 316 16.72 18.03 6.95
N SER A 317 17.52 18.93 7.51
CA SER A 317 18.42 19.76 6.72
C SER A 317 19.47 18.93 5.99
N PRO A 318 19.90 19.35 4.79
CA PRO A 318 20.94 18.62 4.04
C PRO A 318 22.30 18.61 4.73
N GLU A 319 22.57 19.61 5.56
CA GLU A 319 23.87 19.84 6.21
C GLU A 319 24.05 18.99 7.48
N SER A 320 22.98 18.91 8.30
CA SER A 320 23.04 18.27 9.62
C SER A 320 22.06 17.16 9.84
N GLY A 321 21.05 17.01 8.96
CA GLY A 321 20.11 15.90 8.98
C GLY A 321 20.83 14.56 8.78
N LYS A 322 20.40 13.55 9.54
CA LYS A 322 20.98 12.21 9.50
C LYS A 322 19.96 11.19 9.05
N VAL A 323 20.43 10.22 8.30
CA VAL A 323 19.65 8.98 8.10
C VAL A 323 19.59 8.24 9.44
N LYS A 324 18.37 7.91 9.86
CA LYS A 324 18.15 7.20 11.11
C LYS A 324 17.17 6.06 10.92
N LYS A 325 17.33 5.03 11.74
CA LYS A 325 16.49 3.83 11.74
C LYS A 325 15.93 3.58 13.13
N LEU A 326 14.65 3.24 13.21
CA LEU A 326 14.04 2.55 14.35
C LEU A 326 13.89 1.07 13.98
N ASP A 327 14.68 0.23 14.61
CA ASP A 327 14.72 -1.21 14.32
C ASP A 327 13.53 -1.91 14.97
N LEU A 328 12.54 -2.27 14.15
CA LEU A 328 11.37 -3.05 14.54
C LEU A 328 11.47 -4.49 14.04
N GLY A 329 12.15 -4.69 12.89
CA GLY A 329 12.25 -5.98 12.21
C GLY A 329 13.07 -7.01 12.98
N ALA A 330 14.12 -6.59 13.69
CA ALA A 330 14.95 -7.50 14.47
C ALA A 330 14.25 -8.06 15.72
N ASN A 331 13.31 -7.28 16.29
CA ASN A 331 12.49 -7.75 17.42
C ASN A 331 11.09 -7.10 17.37
N GLN A 332 10.16 -7.77 16.73
CA GLN A 332 8.79 -7.29 16.53
C GLN A 332 7.93 -7.25 17.79
N THR A 333 8.38 -7.84 18.89
CA THR A 333 7.72 -7.79 20.19
C THR A 333 8.23 -6.66 21.08
N ASN A 334 9.20 -5.87 20.62
CA ASN A 334 9.61 -4.66 21.32
C ASN A 334 8.43 -3.69 21.40
N THR A 335 8.16 -3.23 22.61
CA THR A 335 7.03 -2.34 22.88
C THR A 335 7.49 -0.89 22.89
N PHE A 336 6.94 -0.11 21.98
CA PHE A 336 7.10 1.35 21.94
C PHE A 336 5.75 2.00 22.23
N ASN A 337 5.75 3.18 22.83
CA ASN A 337 4.53 3.97 23.05
C ASN A 337 4.85 5.48 23.02
N GLY A 338 3.86 6.30 22.71
CA GLY A 338 4.04 7.74 22.67
C GLY A 338 4.96 8.21 21.55
N VAL A 339 5.65 9.33 21.76
CA VAL A 339 6.62 9.89 20.80
C VAL A 339 7.93 9.11 20.89
N VAL A 340 8.42 8.62 19.74
CA VAL A 340 9.63 7.76 19.66
C VAL A 340 10.81 8.39 18.93
N ASN A 341 10.79 9.71 18.71
CA ASN A 341 11.87 10.39 17.98
C ASN A 341 13.27 10.05 18.49
N ASP A 342 13.45 9.97 19.82
CA ASP A 342 14.75 9.69 20.46
C ASP A 342 15.14 8.22 20.42
N SER A 343 14.26 7.33 19.98
CA SER A 343 14.54 5.90 19.83
C SER A 343 15.23 5.56 18.51
N PHE A 344 15.23 6.47 17.55
CA PHE A 344 15.93 6.29 16.27
C PHE A 344 17.44 6.43 16.46
N LYS A 345 18.19 5.57 15.77
CA LYS A 345 19.68 5.58 15.76
C LYS A 345 20.16 5.92 14.36
N GLU A 346 21.30 6.62 14.27
CA GLU A 346 21.98 6.85 12.99
C GLU A 346 22.27 5.52 12.30
N SER A 347 22.07 5.48 11.00
CA SER A 347 22.25 4.29 10.17
C SER A 347 22.64 4.67 8.75
N GLU A 348 23.33 3.78 8.05
CA GLU A 348 23.46 3.89 6.61
C GLU A 348 22.10 3.60 5.94
N PRO A 349 21.74 4.32 4.87
CA PRO A 349 20.50 4.06 4.16
C PRO A 349 20.54 2.67 3.50
N PHE A 350 19.41 2.00 3.48
CA PHE A 350 19.27 0.79 2.67
C PHE A 350 19.31 1.12 1.16
N LYS A 351 19.70 0.14 0.36
CA LYS A 351 19.60 0.21 -1.09
C LYS A 351 18.25 -0.32 -1.53
N PHE A 352 17.62 0.37 -2.47
CA PHE A 352 16.40 -0.15 -3.09
C PHE A 352 16.69 -1.42 -3.90
N LEU A 353 15.77 -2.36 -3.87
CA LEU A 353 15.82 -3.53 -4.77
C LEU A 353 15.74 -3.04 -6.22
N GLY A 354 16.59 -3.60 -7.08
CA GLY A 354 16.65 -3.23 -8.50
C GLY A 354 17.55 -4.15 -9.31
N LEU A 355 17.76 -3.80 -10.59
CA LEU A 355 18.54 -4.57 -11.57
C LEU A 355 20.06 -4.43 -11.36
#